data_93aa4986d50bb3e92b978774944e720e
#
_entry.id   93aa4986d50bb3e92b978774944e720e
#
_cell.length_a   1.000
_cell.length_b   1.000
_cell.length_c   1.000
_cell.angle_alpha   90.00
_cell.angle_beta   90.00
_cell.angle_gamma   90.00
#
_symmetry.space_group_name_H-M   'P 1'
#
loop_
_entity.id
_entity.type
_entity.pdbx_description
1 polymer ?
#
loop_
_entity_poly.entity_id
_entity_poly.type
_entity_poly.pdbx_seq_one_letter_code
_entity_poly.pdbx_strand_id
1 'polypeptide(L)'
;MGDFMVKLNIENGYYLFKLDDILKKNNISINKLMRDTNTDFKVLKRLMSGELVRIDIIVVARLCDYLNCSMNDLVEYVPNKK
;
A
#
# COMPACT_ATOMS: atom_id res chain seq x y z
N MET A 1 -12.03 -11.18 -10.72
CA MET A 1 -11.82 -10.79 -10.31
C MET A 1 -10.89 -10.59 -9.54
N GLY A 2 -10.10 -10.48 -9.45
CA GLY A 2 -9.09 -10.46 -8.56
C GLY A 2 -8.87 -9.18 -7.93
N ASP A 3 -8.92 -9.21 -6.70
CA ASP A 3 -8.48 -8.10 -5.93
C ASP A 3 -7.00 -8.18 -5.80
N PHE A 4 -6.35 -7.04 -5.88
CA PHE A 4 -4.91 -6.97 -5.65
C PHE A 4 -4.64 -6.35 -4.30
N MET A 5 -5.49 -6.65 -3.34
CA MET A 5 -5.33 -6.18 -1.98
C MET A 5 -4.83 -7.31 -1.10
N VAL A 6 -3.93 -6.99 -0.19
CA VAL A 6 -3.37 -7.97 0.73
C VAL A 6 -3.91 -7.71 2.12
N LYS A 7 -4.34 -8.76 2.78
CA LYS A 7 -4.94 -8.69 4.10
C LYS A 7 -3.97 -9.22 5.14
N LEU A 8 -3.74 -8.45 6.18
CA LEU A 8 -2.90 -8.87 7.29
C LEU A 8 -3.72 -8.83 8.58
N ASN A 9 -3.98 -10.01 9.14
CA ASN A 9 -4.72 -10.11 10.40
C ASN A 9 -3.81 -9.75 11.56
N ILE A 10 -4.24 -8.80 12.38
CA ILE A 10 -3.45 -8.37 13.51
C ILE A 10 -4.36 -7.78 14.56
N GLU A 11 -4.06 -8.06 15.82
CA GLU A 11 -4.86 -7.60 16.93
C GLU A 11 -6.31 -8.03 16.75
N ASN A 12 -7.25 -7.09 16.91
CA ASN A 12 -8.67 -7.40 16.79
C ASN A 12 -9.24 -6.94 15.47
N GLY A 13 -8.46 -7.07 14.42
CA GLY A 13 -8.91 -6.64 13.11
C GLY A 13 -7.93 -7.06 12.04
N TYR A 14 -7.85 -6.27 10.99
CA TYR A 14 -6.88 -6.56 9.94
C TYR A 14 -6.57 -5.28 9.17
N TYR A 15 -5.40 -5.29 8.53
CA TYR A 15 -5.02 -4.22 7.60
C TYR A 15 -5.24 -4.70 6.19
N LEU A 16 -5.68 -3.79 5.35
CA LEU A 16 -5.74 -4.02 3.91
C LEU A 16 -4.66 -3.17 3.26
N PHE A 17 -3.77 -3.82 2.52
CA PHE A 17 -2.72 -3.14 1.77
C PHE A 17 -3.18 -3.06 0.32
N LYS A 18 -3.49 -1.86 -0.14
CA LYS A 18 -4.18 -1.67 -1.42
C LYS A 18 -3.31 -1.06 -2.51
N LEU A 19 -2.01 -0.91 -2.26
CA LEU A 19 -1.14 -0.26 -3.23
C LEU A 19 -1.13 -0.99 -4.57
N ASP A 20 -1.02 -2.32 -4.55
CA ASP A 20 -0.99 -3.08 -5.79
C ASP A 20 -2.26 -2.88 -6.59
N ASP A 21 -3.39 -2.81 -5.91
CA ASP A 21 -4.68 -2.58 -6.55
C ASP A 21 -4.71 -1.21 -7.24
N ILE A 22 -4.19 -0.19 -6.57
CA ILE A 22 -4.13 1.16 -7.13
C ILE A 22 -3.25 1.20 -8.38
N LEU A 23 -2.10 0.54 -8.32
CA LEU A 23 -1.18 0.51 -9.45
C LEU A 23 -1.82 -0.18 -10.65
N LYS A 24 -2.49 -1.30 -10.41
CA LYS A 24 -3.15 -2.03 -11.49
C LYS A 24 -4.26 -1.21 -12.12
N LYS A 25 -5.06 -0.55 -11.29
CA LYS A 25 -6.17 0.25 -11.79
C LYS A 25 -5.69 1.45 -12.61
N ASN A 26 -4.53 2.00 -12.27
CA ASN A 26 -3.99 3.15 -12.96
C ASN A 26 -2.93 2.79 -13.99
N ASN A 27 -2.74 1.50 -14.20
CA ASN A 27 -1.80 1.00 -15.20
C ASN A 27 -0.39 1.54 -14.97
N ILE A 28 0.04 1.55 -13.72
CA ILE A 28 1.37 2.02 -13.33
C ILE A 28 2.21 0.82 -12.94
N SER A 29 3.39 0.69 -13.55
CA SER A 29 4.29 -0.41 -13.20
C SER A 29 5.05 -0.09 -11.92
N ILE A 30 5.52 -1.14 -11.25
CA ILE A 30 6.30 -0.95 -10.03
C ILE A 30 7.60 -0.22 -10.36
N ASN A 31 8.20 -0.48 -11.51
CA ASN A 31 9.44 0.19 -11.91
C ASN A 31 9.22 1.69 -12.09
N LYS A 32 8.11 2.05 -12.69
CA LYS A 32 7.79 3.46 -12.87
C LYS A 32 7.57 4.14 -11.52
N LEU A 33 6.86 3.47 -10.62
CA LEU A 33 6.61 4.01 -9.30
C LEU A 33 7.91 4.22 -8.53
N MET A 34 8.80 3.23 -8.58
CA MET A 34 10.10 3.33 -7.92
C MET A 34 10.89 4.53 -8.41
N ARG A 35 10.94 4.69 -9.72
CA ARG A 35 11.71 5.75 -10.33
C ARG A 35 11.12 7.11 -10.03
N ASP A 36 9.82 7.25 -10.20
CA ASP A 36 9.16 8.55 -10.07
C ASP A 36 9.06 9.01 -8.63
N THR A 37 9.01 8.09 -7.68
CA THR A 37 8.94 8.44 -6.26
C THR A 37 10.28 8.28 -5.55
N ASN A 38 11.29 7.84 -6.27
CA ASN A 38 12.62 7.60 -5.71
C ASN A 38 12.53 6.71 -4.47
N THR A 39 11.80 5.61 -4.60
CA THR A 39 11.56 4.69 -3.51
C THR A 39 12.15 3.34 -3.82
N ASP A 40 12.78 2.73 -2.81
CA ASP A 40 13.42 1.45 -2.95
C ASP A 40 12.41 0.33 -3.18
N PHE A 41 12.77 -0.64 -3.99
CA PHE A 41 11.90 -1.77 -4.28
C PHE A 41 11.50 -2.54 -3.02
N LYS A 42 12.45 -2.73 -2.10
CA LYS A 42 12.17 -3.49 -0.88
C LYS A 42 11.07 -2.83 -0.05
N VAL A 43 11.08 -1.51 0.00
CA VAL A 43 10.08 -0.78 0.75
C VAL A 43 8.71 -0.94 0.12
N LEU A 44 8.66 -0.80 -1.21
CA LEU A 44 7.39 -0.95 -1.92
C LEU A 44 6.87 -2.37 -1.84
N LYS A 45 7.77 -3.35 -1.95
CA LYS A 45 7.36 -4.74 -1.89
C LYS A 45 6.76 -5.09 -0.54
N ARG A 46 7.35 -4.60 0.55
CA ARG A 46 6.81 -4.83 1.87
C ARG A 46 5.43 -4.21 2.02
N LEU A 47 5.29 -3.00 1.50
CA LEU A 47 4.02 -2.31 1.58
C LEU A 47 2.94 -3.03 0.77
N MET A 48 3.33 -3.63 -0.35
CA MET A 48 2.39 -4.35 -1.20
C MET A 48 2.06 -5.73 -0.67
N SER A 49 3.00 -6.38 -0.01
CA SER A 49 2.81 -7.75 0.45
C SER A 49 2.27 -7.86 1.86
N GLY A 50 2.19 -6.75 2.58
CA GLY A 50 1.68 -6.77 3.95
C GLY A 50 2.69 -7.29 4.95
N GLU A 51 3.96 -7.28 4.62
CA GLU A 51 5.02 -7.75 5.52
C GLU A 51 5.58 -6.65 6.41
N LEU A 52 4.90 -5.52 6.45
CA LEU A 52 5.35 -4.40 7.23
C LEU A 52 4.83 -4.45 8.64
N VAL A 53 5.72 -4.26 9.60
CA VAL A 53 5.34 -4.02 10.98
C VAL A 53 5.36 -2.53 11.25
N ARG A 54 6.21 -1.82 10.52
CA ARG A 54 6.32 -0.37 10.65
C ARG A 54 6.18 0.29 9.30
N ILE A 55 5.60 1.48 9.30
CA ILE A 55 5.40 2.24 8.08
C ILE A 55 6.25 3.50 8.12
N ASP A 56 6.96 3.75 7.01
CA ASP A 56 7.72 4.97 6.85
C ASP A 56 6.76 6.02 6.29
N ILE A 57 6.38 6.96 7.13
CA ILE A 57 5.38 7.94 6.71
C ILE A 57 5.89 8.89 5.63
N ILE A 58 7.20 9.04 5.50
CA ILE A 58 7.75 9.84 4.41
C ILE A 58 7.49 9.15 3.08
N VAL A 59 7.70 7.84 3.04
CA VAL A 59 7.40 7.08 1.83
C VAL A 59 5.91 7.14 1.52
N VAL A 60 5.07 6.97 2.53
CA VAL A 60 3.62 7.06 2.34
C VAL A 60 3.24 8.42 1.77
N ALA A 61 3.85 9.48 2.27
CA ALA A 61 3.56 10.83 1.76
C ALA A 61 3.93 10.95 0.28
N ARG A 62 5.09 10.42 -0.10
CA ARG A 62 5.50 10.45 -1.51
C ARG A 62 4.52 9.71 -2.40
N LEU A 63 4.07 8.54 -1.95
CA LEU A 63 3.12 7.74 -2.72
C LEU A 63 1.76 8.43 -2.82
N CYS A 64 1.30 9.02 -1.73
CA CYS A 64 0.03 9.73 -1.74
C CYS A 64 0.07 10.92 -2.69
N ASP A 65 1.18 11.66 -2.68
CA ASP A 65 1.33 12.79 -3.58
C ASP A 65 1.37 12.34 -5.03
N TYR A 66 2.13 11.29 -5.30
CA TYR A 66 2.28 10.80 -6.66
C TYR A 66 0.98 10.22 -7.21
N LEU A 67 0.29 9.44 -6.38
CA LEU A 67 -0.94 8.76 -6.79
C LEU A 67 -2.19 9.59 -6.56
N ASN A 68 -2.02 10.76 -5.95
CA ASN A 68 -3.13 11.66 -5.65
C ASN A 68 -4.21 10.95 -4.83
N CYS A 69 -3.80 10.35 -3.73
CA CYS A 69 -4.71 9.61 -2.87
C CYS A 69 -4.37 9.86 -1.42
N SER A 70 -5.19 9.32 -0.52
CA SER A 70 -4.96 9.46 0.90
C SER A 70 -4.27 8.21 1.44
N MET A 71 -3.79 8.28 2.68
CA MET A 71 -3.16 7.13 3.32
C MET A 71 -4.14 5.96 3.42
N ASN A 72 -5.40 6.25 3.68
CA ASN A 72 -6.41 5.21 3.79
C ASN A 72 -6.60 4.45 2.49
N ASP A 73 -6.32 5.09 1.37
CA ASP A 73 -6.39 4.42 0.07
C ASP A 73 -5.26 3.42 -0.12
N LEU A 74 -4.16 3.60 0.61
CA LEU A 74 -3.02 2.71 0.52
C LEU A 74 -3.07 1.60 1.56
N VAL A 75 -3.35 1.97 2.81
CA VAL A 75 -3.39 1.03 3.92
C VAL A 75 -4.57 1.38 4.81
N GLU A 76 -5.44 0.42 5.02
CA GLU A 76 -6.63 0.65 5.82
C GLU A 76 -6.74 -0.39 6.93
N TYR A 77 -7.05 0.05 8.15
CA TYR A 77 -7.30 -0.87 9.26
C TYR A 77 -8.80 -1.08 9.41
N VAL A 78 -9.20 -2.34 9.44
CA VAL A 78 -10.61 -2.71 9.61
C VAL A 78 -10.75 -3.50 10.89
N PRO A 79 -11.41 -2.96 11.91
CA PRO A 79 -11.60 -3.69 13.17
C PRO A 79 -12.68 -4.77 13.02
N ASN A 80 -12.48 -5.88 13.74
CA ASN A 80 -13.48 -6.93 13.76
C ASN A 80 -14.53 -6.60 14.81
N LYS A 81 -15.37 -5.67 14.50
CA LYS A 81 -16.40 -5.32 15.44
C LYS A 81 -17.68 -5.98 15.14
N LYS A 82 -18.44 -6.22 16.15
CA LYS A 82 -19.71 -6.81 15.92
C LYS A 82 -20.77 -5.82 15.93
#